data_e62d0329d06158505d8bb7a13a6a7c77
#
_entry.id   e62d0329d06158505d8bb7a13a6a7c77
#
_cell.length_a   1.000
_cell.length_b   1.000
_cell.length_c   1.000
_cell.angle_alpha   90.00
_cell.angle_beta   90.00
_cell.angle_gamma   90.00
#
_symmetry.space_group_name_H-M   'P 1'
#
loop_
_entity.id
_entity.type
_entity.pdbx_description
1 polymer ?
#
loop_
_entity_poly.entity_id
_entity_poly.type
_entity_poly.pdbx_seq_one_letter_code
_entity_poly.pdbx_strand_id
1 'polypeptide(L)'
;PAEAIYEHQRAELRAAGKPHGLPAVVEELKVKARAQGLWNLFLPHSHDPHHGLSVTEYATLAEITGWSPELAPEAINCAAPDTGNMELLDMFATDEQKKMWLEPLLDGRIRSAFAMTEPDVASSDARNIQTSIVKDGGDYVINGTKWWTTGAMDERCQILIVMGKTNPDAE
;
A
#
# COMPACT_ATOMS: atom_id res chain seq x y z
N PRO A 1 25.00 2.94 -3.69
CA PRO A 1 25.51 1.91 -2.76
C PRO A 1 24.37 1.05 -2.17
N ALA A 2 23.24 1.64 -1.72
CA ALA A 2 22.13 0.88 -1.10
C ALA A 2 21.44 -0.07 -2.09
N GLU A 3 21.31 0.30 -3.35
CA GLU A 3 20.71 -0.55 -4.39
C GLU A 3 21.46 -1.86 -4.59
N ALA A 4 22.78 -1.81 -4.65
CA ALA A 4 23.60 -3.02 -4.79
C ALA A 4 23.44 -3.97 -3.58
N ILE A 5 23.33 -3.42 -2.38
CA ILE A 5 23.04 -4.19 -1.15
C ILE A 5 21.63 -4.78 -1.22
N TYR A 6 20.64 -4.00 -1.65
CA TYR A 6 19.27 -4.43 -1.80
C TYR A 6 19.16 -5.60 -2.79
N GLU A 7 19.76 -5.50 -3.97
CA GLU A 7 19.72 -6.57 -4.96
C GLU A 7 20.41 -7.85 -4.46
N HIS A 8 21.51 -7.70 -3.75
CA HIS A 8 22.20 -8.84 -3.15
C HIS A 8 21.31 -9.55 -2.11
N GLN A 9 20.75 -8.80 -1.17
CA GLN A 9 19.87 -9.35 -0.13
C GLN A 9 18.58 -9.94 -0.73
N ARG A 10 18.02 -9.35 -1.79
CA ARG A 10 16.88 -9.96 -2.53
C ARG A 10 17.25 -11.30 -3.14
N ALA A 11 18.44 -11.41 -3.73
CA ALA A 11 18.91 -12.68 -4.29
C ALA A 11 19.09 -13.75 -3.22
N GLU A 12 19.64 -13.39 -2.05
CA GLU A 12 19.76 -14.30 -0.91
C GLU A 12 18.39 -14.77 -0.39
N LEU A 13 17.43 -13.85 -0.24
CA LEU A 13 16.06 -14.19 0.17
C LEU A 13 15.39 -15.14 -0.82
N ARG A 14 15.52 -14.91 -2.12
CA ARG A 14 15.00 -15.82 -3.16
C ARG A 14 15.64 -17.20 -3.06
N ALA A 15 16.95 -17.27 -2.90
CA ALA A 15 17.68 -18.52 -2.75
C ALA A 15 17.26 -19.29 -1.47
N ALA A 16 16.88 -18.56 -0.43
CA ALA A 16 16.35 -19.12 0.82
C ALA A 16 14.86 -19.50 0.77
N GLY A 17 14.20 -19.40 -0.40
CA GLY A 17 12.78 -19.70 -0.56
C GLY A 17 11.83 -18.63 0.00
N LYS A 18 12.32 -17.41 0.20
CA LYS A 18 11.56 -16.24 0.71
C LYS A 18 11.53 -15.10 -0.33
N PRO A 19 10.93 -15.30 -1.52
CA PRO A 19 10.99 -14.31 -2.60
C PRO A 19 10.28 -12.98 -2.26
N HIS A 20 9.39 -12.98 -1.27
CA HIS A 20 8.63 -11.82 -0.80
C HIS A 20 9.16 -11.26 0.53
N GLY A 21 10.27 -11.77 1.03
CA GLY A 21 10.91 -11.26 2.24
C GLY A 21 11.50 -9.88 2.05
N LEU A 22 11.55 -9.10 3.12
CA LEU A 22 12.10 -7.75 3.12
C LEU A 22 13.62 -7.77 3.27
N PRO A 23 14.39 -7.16 2.34
CA PRO A 23 15.82 -6.93 2.54
C PRO A 23 16.12 -6.05 3.75
N ALA A 24 17.10 -6.44 4.56
CA ALA A 24 17.42 -5.73 5.80
C ALA A 24 17.82 -4.26 5.58
N VAL A 25 18.44 -3.96 4.45
CA VAL A 25 18.82 -2.58 4.08
C VAL A 25 17.62 -1.63 4.03
N VAL A 26 16.42 -2.13 3.74
CA VAL A 26 15.19 -1.29 3.71
C VAL A 26 14.88 -0.78 5.11
N GLU A 27 14.94 -1.63 6.14
CA GLU A 27 14.71 -1.22 7.53
C GLU A 27 15.77 -0.22 8.02
N GLU A 28 17.04 -0.41 7.62
CA GLU A 28 18.11 0.56 7.92
C GLU A 28 17.83 1.93 7.29
N LEU A 29 17.32 1.95 6.06
CA LEU A 29 16.95 3.18 5.36
C LEU A 29 15.72 3.84 5.97
N LYS A 30 14.72 3.08 6.40
CA LYS A 30 13.56 3.60 7.15
C LYS A 30 13.98 4.35 8.41
N VAL A 31 14.90 3.78 9.19
CA VAL A 31 15.44 4.47 10.37
C VAL A 31 16.10 5.80 10.00
N LYS A 32 16.90 5.81 8.94
CA LYS A 32 17.56 7.04 8.45
C LYS A 32 16.55 8.06 7.94
N ALA A 33 15.53 7.62 7.17
CA ALA A 33 14.49 8.48 6.65
C ALA A 33 13.70 9.15 7.77
N ARG A 34 13.29 8.39 8.79
CA ARG A 34 12.61 8.96 9.97
C ARG A 34 13.46 9.99 10.70
N ALA A 35 14.73 9.71 10.91
CA ALA A 35 15.66 10.62 11.58
C ALA A 35 15.87 11.94 10.81
N GLN A 36 15.60 11.95 9.51
CA GLN A 36 15.69 13.12 8.63
C GLN A 36 14.35 13.80 8.35
N GLY A 37 13.26 13.34 8.96
CA GLY A 37 11.90 13.84 8.70
C GLY A 37 11.35 13.45 7.32
N LEU A 38 11.94 12.46 6.66
CA LEU A 38 11.50 11.93 5.36
C LEU A 38 10.58 10.71 5.57
N TRP A 39 9.41 10.94 6.15
CA TRP A 39 8.48 9.86 6.47
C TRP A 39 7.04 10.28 6.22
N ASN A 40 6.26 9.46 5.52
CA ASN A 40 4.84 9.72 5.21
C ASN A 40 4.58 11.04 4.48
N LEU A 41 5.53 11.56 3.72
CA LEU A 41 5.43 12.87 3.07
C LEU A 41 4.31 12.97 2.02
N PHE A 42 3.75 11.83 1.59
CA PHE A 42 2.62 11.77 0.65
C PHE A 42 1.29 12.19 1.29
N LEU A 43 1.15 12.07 2.61
CA LEU A 43 -0.11 12.39 3.29
C LEU A 43 -0.39 13.89 3.21
N PRO A 44 -1.58 14.29 2.73
CA PRO A 44 -1.95 15.70 2.67
C PRO A 44 -2.04 16.32 4.07
N HIS A 45 -1.92 17.63 4.14
CA HIS A 45 -1.94 18.44 5.37
C HIS A 45 -3.12 18.22 6.34
N SER A 46 -4.17 17.53 5.92
CA SER A 46 -5.37 17.31 6.74
C SER A 46 -5.15 16.44 7.97
N HIS A 47 -4.06 15.65 8.02
CA HIS A 47 -3.84 14.59 9.02
C HIS A 47 -2.60 14.80 9.87
N ASP A 48 -1.59 15.45 9.33
CA ASP A 48 -0.45 15.91 10.10
C ASP A 48 -0.06 17.32 9.61
N PRO A 49 -0.55 18.37 10.25
CA PRO A 49 -0.27 19.76 9.85
C PRO A 49 1.22 20.12 9.94
N HIS A 50 2.05 19.25 10.54
CA HIS A 50 3.49 19.47 10.70
C HIS A 50 4.35 18.74 9.68
N HIS A 51 3.80 17.72 8.97
CA HIS A 51 4.60 16.84 8.10
C HIS A 51 4.00 16.64 6.70
N GLY A 52 2.74 17.01 6.47
CA GLY A 52 2.09 16.85 5.18
C GLY A 52 2.57 17.86 4.13
N LEU A 53 2.75 17.38 2.91
CA LEU A 53 3.01 18.22 1.73
C LEU A 53 1.74 18.31 0.89
N SER A 54 1.60 19.42 0.15
CA SER A 54 0.62 19.45 -0.93
C SER A 54 1.01 18.46 -2.03
N VAL A 55 0.04 18.04 -2.83
CA VAL A 55 0.30 17.13 -3.98
C VAL A 55 1.38 17.71 -4.90
N THR A 56 1.39 19.02 -5.12
CA THR A 56 2.37 19.70 -5.98
C THR A 56 3.78 19.66 -5.39
N GLU A 57 3.91 19.85 -4.09
CA GLU A 57 5.20 19.76 -3.40
C GLU A 57 5.72 18.33 -3.38
N TYR A 58 4.85 17.36 -3.10
CA TYR A 58 5.21 15.95 -3.09
C TYR A 58 5.58 15.43 -4.49
N ALA A 59 4.99 15.95 -5.56
CA ALA A 59 5.28 15.51 -6.93
C ALA A 59 6.77 15.60 -7.27
N THR A 60 7.47 16.64 -6.83
CA THR A 60 8.92 16.78 -7.02
C THR A 60 9.70 15.70 -6.25
N LEU A 61 9.27 15.35 -5.05
CA LEU A 61 9.90 14.30 -4.25
C LEU A 61 9.61 12.93 -4.85
N ALA A 62 8.39 12.70 -5.35
CA ALA A 62 8.02 11.47 -6.03
C ALA A 62 8.88 11.24 -7.28
N GLU A 63 9.18 12.29 -8.07
CA GLU A 63 10.12 12.20 -9.19
C GLU A 63 11.52 11.76 -8.73
N ILE A 64 12.03 12.34 -7.65
CA ILE A 64 13.34 11.97 -7.08
C ILE A 64 13.35 10.51 -6.63
N THR A 65 12.30 10.04 -5.93
CA THR A 65 12.21 8.65 -5.49
C THR A 65 12.07 7.67 -6.65
N GLY A 66 11.54 8.12 -7.79
CA GLY A 66 11.44 7.37 -9.04
C GLY A 66 12.78 6.95 -9.65
N TRP A 67 13.90 7.54 -9.23
CA TRP A 67 15.25 7.10 -9.62
C TRP A 67 15.65 5.79 -8.96
N SER A 68 15.01 5.41 -7.85
CA SER A 68 15.19 4.12 -7.17
C SER A 68 13.81 3.54 -6.78
N PRO A 69 12.99 3.14 -7.76
CA PRO A 69 11.58 2.84 -7.57
C PRO A 69 11.31 1.63 -6.68
N GLU A 70 12.25 0.69 -6.63
CA GLU A 70 12.14 -0.53 -5.80
C GLU A 70 12.49 -0.27 -4.32
N LEU A 71 13.23 0.79 -4.01
CA LEU A 71 13.82 0.99 -2.70
C LEU A 71 13.37 2.28 -2.03
N ALA A 72 13.45 3.41 -2.74
CA ALA A 72 13.24 4.73 -2.13
C ALA A 72 11.80 4.94 -1.64
N PRO A 73 10.73 4.60 -2.39
CA PRO A 73 9.36 4.78 -1.91
C PRO A 73 9.07 4.00 -0.63
N GLU A 74 9.56 2.76 -0.51
CA GLU A 74 9.35 1.98 0.71
C GLU A 74 10.19 2.51 1.87
N ALA A 75 11.41 2.96 1.62
CA ALA A 75 12.28 3.50 2.66
C ALA A 75 11.71 4.74 3.36
N ILE A 76 10.85 5.52 2.70
CA ILE A 76 10.18 6.71 3.23
C ILE A 76 8.69 6.49 3.54
N ASN A 77 8.22 5.24 3.49
CA ASN A 77 6.82 4.83 3.67
C ASN A 77 5.84 5.52 2.70
N CYS A 78 6.27 5.70 1.47
CA CYS A 78 5.48 6.31 0.39
C CYS A 78 5.28 5.35 -0.78
N ALA A 79 5.36 4.04 -0.56
CA ALA A 79 5.18 3.03 -1.60
C ALA A 79 3.69 2.72 -1.84
N ALA A 80 3.33 2.56 -3.11
CA ALA A 80 2.03 2.01 -3.48
C ALA A 80 1.98 0.49 -3.16
N PRO A 81 0.79 -0.06 -2.84
CA PRO A 81 -0.52 0.57 -2.76
C PRO A 81 -0.81 1.22 -1.40
N ASP A 82 0.10 1.16 -0.44
CA ASP A 82 -0.15 1.60 0.94
C ASP A 82 -0.54 3.07 1.00
N THR A 83 0.05 3.95 0.19
CA THR A 83 -0.28 5.37 0.18
C THR A 83 -1.77 5.61 -0.06
N GLY A 84 -2.33 5.07 -1.14
CA GLY A 84 -3.77 5.20 -1.43
C GLY A 84 -4.65 4.49 -0.39
N ASN A 85 -4.21 3.34 0.12
CA ASN A 85 -4.95 2.62 1.15
C ASN A 85 -4.96 3.37 2.50
N MET A 86 -3.85 4.03 2.86
CA MET A 86 -3.78 4.88 4.05
C MET A 86 -4.70 6.10 3.91
N GLU A 87 -4.72 6.78 2.75
CA GLU A 87 -5.65 7.88 2.50
C GLU A 87 -7.12 7.42 2.58
N LEU A 88 -7.44 6.26 2.01
CA LEU A 88 -8.78 5.69 2.08
C LEU A 88 -9.19 5.41 3.53
N LEU A 89 -8.33 4.77 4.31
CA LEU A 89 -8.60 4.49 5.73
C LEU A 89 -8.76 5.76 6.54
N ASP A 90 -7.96 6.76 6.24
CA ASP A 90 -8.02 8.02 6.93
C ASP A 90 -9.31 8.79 6.64
N MET A 91 -9.79 8.79 5.41
CA MET A 91 -11.03 9.46 5.02
C MET A 91 -12.29 8.74 5.49
N PHE A 92 -12.30 7.41 5.54
CA PHE A 92 -13.54 6.63 5.63
C PHE A 92 -13.59 5.62 6.77
N ALA A 93 -12.47 5.28 7.42
CA ALA A 93 -12.45 4.31 8.49
C ALA A 93 -12.98 4.90 9.80
N THR A 94 -13.55 4.03 10.65
CA THR A 94 -13.90 4.40 12.04
C THR A 94 -12.63 4.58 12.88
N ASP A 95 -12.74 5.22 14.05
CA ASP A 95 -11.61 5.41 14.97
C ASP A 95 -10.97 4.08 15.38
N GLU A 96 -11.78 3.04 15.58
CA GLU A 96 -11.29 1.69 15.89
C GLU A 96 -10.52 1.09 14.71
N GLN A 97 -11.03 1.25 13.49
CA GLN A 97 -10.34 0.78 12.28
C GLN A 97 -9.05 1.56 12.01
N LYS A 98 -9.04 2.88 12.27
CA LYS A 98 -7.82 3.69 12.18
C LYS A 98 -6.75 3.19 13.14
N LYS A 99 -7.08 2.95 14.39
CA LYS A 99 -6.16 2.39 15.38
C LYS A 99 -5.66 1.00 14.98
N MET A 100 -6.53 0.18 14.42
CA MET A 100 -6.22 -1.20 14.07
C MET A 100 -5.35 -1.30 12.81
N TRP A 101 -5.58 -0.46 11.81
CA TRP A 101 -4.99 -0.59 10.49
C TRP A 101 -4.18 0.63 10.03
N LEU A 102 -4.71 1.85 10.19
CA LEU A 102 -4.05 3.06 9.69
C LEU A 102 -2.79 3.37 10.50
N GLU A 103 -2.86 3.40 11.82
CA GLU A 103 -1.69 3.69 12.65
C GLU A 103 -0.52 2.72 12.41
N PRO A 104 -0.72 1.38 12.34
CA PRO A 104 0.35 0.45 11.98
C PRO A 104 0.89 0.63 10.56
N LEU A 105 0.06 1.05 9.60
CA LEU A 105 0.52 1.38 8.24
C LEU A 105 1.36 2.65 8.24
N LEU A 106 0.92 3.70 8.93
CA LEU A 106 1.68 4.95 9.09
C LEU A 106 3.02 4.73 9.79
N ASP A 107 3.06 3.78 10.72
CA ASP A 107 4.30 3.35 11.37
C ASP A 107 5.18 2.44 10.48
N GLY A 108 4.69 2.01 9.32
CA GLY A 108 5.40 1.07 8.44
C GLY A 108 5.63 -0.31 9.06
N ARG A 109 4.83 -0.68 10.08
CA ARG A 109 4.89 -1.99 10.76
C ARG A 109 4.17 -3.08 9.98
N ILE A 110 3.13 -2.72 9.26
CA ILE A 110 2.37 -3.61 8.36
C ILE A 110 2.33 -3.04 6.96
N ARG A 111 1.89 -3.85 6.02
CA ARG A 111 1.63 -3.46 4.64
C ARG A 111 0.18 -3.78 4.30
N SER A 112 -0.28 -3.21 3.20
CA SER A 112 -1.60 -3.43 2.65
C SER A 112 -1.54 -3.83 1.18
N ALA A 113 -2.67 -4.30 0.66
CA ALA A 113 -2.83 -4.55 -0.75
C ALA A 113 -4.16 -4.01 -1.26
N PHE A 114 -4.25 -3.74 -2.55
CA PHE A 114 -5.47 -3.29 -3.21
C PHE A 114 -5.91 -4.31 -4.25
N ALA A 115 -6.99 -5.04 -3.95
CA ALA A 115 -7.52 -6.10 -4.77
C ALA A 115 -8.59 -5.56 -5.74
N MET A 116 -8.15 -5.03 -6.88
CA MET A 116 -9.00 -4.48 -7.93
C MET A 116 -9.10 -5.41 -9.14
N THR A 117 -7.95 -5.80 -9.70
CA THR A 117 -7.85 -6.47 -10.98
C THR A 117 -8.51 -7.85 -10.99
N GLU A 118 -9.26 -8.16 -12.04
CA GLU A 118 -9.94 -9.43 -12.27
C GLU A 118 -9.45 -10.08 -13.56
N PRO A 119 -9.36 -11.43 -13.64
CA PRO A 119 -8.83 -12.13 -14.81
C PRO A 119 -9.70 -12.02 -16.03
N ASP A 120 -11.03 -11.97 -15.86
CA ASP A 120 -12.00 -12.17 -16.93
C ASP A 120 -12.54 -10.87 -17.55
N VAL A 121 -12.18 -9.71 -16.99
CA VAL A 121 -12.70 -8.41 -17.42
C VAL A 121 -11.61 -7.34 -17.47
N ALA A 122 -11.83 -6.30 -18.27
CA ALA A 122 -10.97 -5.11 -18.32
C ALA A 122 -11.21 -4.25 -17.06
N SER A 123 -10.72 -4.70 -15.92
CA SER A 123 -11.00 -4.16 -14.58
C SER A 123 -10.30 -2.84 -14.28
N SER A 124 -9.46 -2.31 -15.17
CA SER A 124 -8.98 -0.93 -15.12
C SER A 124 -10.11 0.09 -15.20
N ASP A 125 -11.19 -0.27 -15.91
CA ASP A 125 -12.47 0.43 -15.81
C ASP A 125 -13.28 -0.24 -14.69
N ALA A 126 -13.44 0.46 -13.57
CA ALA A 126 -14.14 -0.03 -12.39
C ALA A 126 -15.59 -0.49 -12.66
N ARG A 127 -16.22 0.02 -13.72
CA ARG A 127 -17.57 -0.40 -14.14
C ARG A 127 -17.62 -1.86 -14.61
N ASN A 128 -16.49 -2.40 -15.08
CA ASN A 128 -16.39 -3.78 -15.54
C ASN A 128 -16.19 -4.81 -14.42
N ILE A 129 -15.93 -4.38 -13.20
CA ILE A 129 -15.69 -5.29 -12.08
C ILE A 129 -16.90 -6.20 -11.85
N GLN A 130 -16.66 -7.49 -11.70
CA GLN A 130 -17.69 -8.51 -11.49
C GLN A 130 -17.74 -9.03 -10.04
N THR A 131 -16.68 -8.84 -9.25
CA THR A 131 -16.72 -9.17 -7.83
C THR A 131 -17.90 -8.51 -7.15
N SER A 132 -18.77 -9.32 -6.53
CA SER A 132 -19.95 -8.84 -5.81
C SER A 132 -19.66 -8.69 -4.31
N ILE A 133 -20.27 -7.68 -3.69
CA ILE A 133 -20.27 -7.46 -2.24
C ILE A 133 -21.73 -7.31 -1.82
N VAL A 134 -22.30 -8.36 -1.24
CA VAL A 134 -23.73 -8.41 -0.86
C VAL A 134 -23.85 -8.38 0.66
N LYS A 135 -24.71 -7.49 1.15
CA LYS A 135 -25.01 -7.46 2.58
C LYS A 135 -25.89 -8.64 2.97
N ASP A 136 -25.48 -9.37 4.01
CA ASP A 136 -26.23 -10.51 4.57
C ASP A 136 -26.35 -10.31 6.10
N GLY A 137 -27.50 -9.82 6.54
CA GLY A 137 -27.72 -9.47 7.95
C GLY A 137 -26.76 -8.39 8.45
N GLY A 138 -25.87 -8.77 9.37
CA GLY A 138 -24.81 -7.93 9.93
C GLY A 138 -23.48 -7.99 9.17
N ASP A 139 -23.37 -8.91 8.23
CA ASP A 139 -22.14 -9.24 7.51
C ASP A 139 -22.19 -8.82 6.02
N TYR A 140 -21.07 -8.99 5.33
CA TYR A 140 -20.97 -8.87 3.88
C TYR A 140 -20.41 -10.15 3.29
N VAL A 141 -21.03 -10.64 2.22
CA VAL A 141 -20.56 -11.77 1.44
C VAL A 141 -19.87 -11.24 0.19
N ILE A 142 -18.59 -11.59 0.02
CA ILE A 142 -17.77 -11.19 -1.12
C ILE A 142 -17.56 -12.41 -2.02
N ASN A 143 -17.96 -12.31 -3.29
CA ASN A 143 -17.76 -13.35 -4.30
C ASN A 143 -17.08 -12.77 -5.54
N GLY A 144 -15.96 -13.38 -5.94
CA GLY A 144 -15.22 -12.99 -7.12
C GLY A 144 -13.80 -13.54 -7.11
N THR A 145 -13.05 -13.27 -8.18
CA THR A 145 -11.65 -13.64 -8.30
C THR A 145 -10.82 -12.40 -8.57
N LYS A 146 -9.81 -12.18 -7.77
CA LYS A 146 -8.82 -11.12 -7.95
C LYS A 146 -7.46 -11.73 -8.28
N TRP A 147 -6.70 -11.04 -9.14
CA TRP A 147 -5.34 -11.45 -9.45
C TRP A 147 -4.41 -10.23 -9.54
N TRP A 148 -3.12 -10.46 -9.67
CA TRP A 148 -2.09 -9.41 -9.76
C TRP A 148 -2.17 -8.38 -8.62
N THR A 149 -2.62 -8.81 -7.44
CA THR A 149 -2.75 -7.96 -6.26
C THR A 149 -1.37 -7.71 -5.66
N THR A 150 -0.75 -6.60 -6.05
CA THR A 150 0.57 -6.21 -5.59
C THR A 150 0.62 -6.11 -4.06
N GLY A 151 1.62 -6.75 -3.46
CA GLY A 151 1.82 -6.75 -2.02
C GLY A 151 1.07 -7.83 -1.25
N ALA A 152 0.08 -8.54 -1.85
CA ALA A 152 -0.72 -9.54 -1.13
C ALA A 152 0.10 -10.75 -0.63
N MET A 153 1.28 -11.01 -1.21
CA MET A 153 2.19 -12.09 -0.80
C MET A 153 3.28 -11.62 0.17
N ASP A 154 3.31 -10.35 0.53
CA ASP A 154 4.24 -9.83 1.54
C ASP A 154 3.82 -10.35 2.92
N GLU A 155 4.76 -10.92 3.67
CA GLU A 155 4.49 -11.46 5.02
C GLU A 155 3.93 -10.40 6.00
N ARG A 156 4.15 -9.12 5.72
CA ARG A 156 3.64 -7.98 6.49
C ARG A 156 2.26 -7.52 6.06
N CYS A 157 1.70 -8.05 4.96
CA CYS A 157 0.38 -7.66 4.48
C CYS A 157 -0.70 -8.14 5.45
N GLN A 158 -1.35 -7.20 6.12
CA GLN A 158 -2.35 -7.48 7.14
C GLN A 158 -3.77 -7.05 6.74
N ILE A 159 -3.90 -6.25 5.69
CA ILE A 159 -5.18 -5.73 5.22
C ILE A 159 -5.21 -5.66 3.69
N LEU A 160 -6.33 -6.07 3.12
CA LEU A 160 -6.65 -5.90 1.71
C LEU A 160 -7.85 -4.98 1.55
N ILE A 161 -7.71 -3.96 0.73
CA ILE A 161 -8.85 -3.18 0.23
C ILE A 161 -9.40 -3.91 -0.98
N VAL A 162 -10.63 -4.39 -0.89
CA VAL A 162 -11.28 -5.17 -1.95
C VAL A 162 -12.28 -4.30 -2.69
N MET A 163 -12.09 -4.16 -4.00
CA MET A 163 -13.03 -3.46 -4.86
C MET A 163 -14.07 -4.43 -5.42
N GLY A 164 -15.35 -4.10 -5.26
CA GLY A 164 -16.46 -4.91 -5.75
C GLY A 164 -17.74 -4.09 -5.88
N LYS A 165 -18.75 -4.67 -6.52
CA LYS A 165 -20.08 -4.07 -6.70
C LYS A 165 -21.03 -4.51 -5.61
N THR A 166 -21.67 -3.54 -4.96
CA THR A 166 -22.81 -3.77 -4.05
C THR A 166 -24.14 -3.79 -4.81
N ASN A 167 -24.18 -3.20 -6.00
CA ASN A 167 -25.28 -3.26 -6.94
C ASN A 167 -24.73 -3.70 -8.31
N PRO A 168 -25.15 -4.88 -8.84
CA PRO A 168 -24.70 -5.36 -10.15
C PRO A 168 -25.03 -4.42 -11.31
N ASP A 169 -26.12 -3.66 -11.19
CA ASP A 169 -26.63 -2.75 -12.21
C ASP A 169 -26.03 -1.33 -12.09
N ALA A 170 -25.09 -1.11 -11.18
CA ALA A 170 -24.40 0.17 -11.06
C ALA A 170 -23.50 0.41 -12.27
N GLU A 171 -23.71 1.56 -12.96
CA GLU A 171 -22.91 2.05 -14.08
C GLU A 171 -21.70 2.89 -13.61
#